data_d4a36f9f86c78122568335f845acc193
#
_entry.id   d4a36f9f86c78122568335f845acc193
#
_cell.length_a   1.000
_cell.length_b   1.000
_cell.length_c   1.000
_cell.angle_alpha   90.00
_cell.angle_beta   90.00
_cell.angle_gamma   90.00
#
_symmetry.space_group_name_H-M   'P 1'
#
loop_
_entity.id
_entity.type
_entity.pdbx_description
1 polymer ?
#
loop_
_entity_poly.entity_id
_entity_poly.type
_entity_poly.pdbx_seq_one_letter_code
_entity_poly.pdbx_strand_id
1 'polypeptide(L)'
;MEPKITASTLRKSILTVPGMDCWREVEELFPDSQDNIRLDWQLPGIASVAVGGDYTTVSPAMAALACVQVSIILVDDMLDEEPEGAHHRFGIGRTANLALALQAAGAVLIDQCKVAAPNRAAAAHALNRMALATAAGQELDVRNLGGEENYWQVVRAKSTPFYGTGLEIGALLGGASPKMAQVMYNVGVLFGEAIQIY
;
A
#
# COMPACT_ATOMS: atom_id res chain seq x y z
N MET A 1 21.55 14.56 4.70
CA MET A 1 20.22 14.23 5.30
C MET A 1 19.31 13.99 4.12
N GLU A 2 18.90 12.74 3.90
CA GLU A 2 17.97 12.42 2.82
C GLU A 2 16.64 13.14 3.05
N PRO A 3 16.00 13.69 2.00
CA PRO A 3 14.72 14.36 2.13
C PRO A 3 13.68 13.35 2.57
N LYS A 4 13.29 13.40 3.83
CA LYS A 4 12.19 12.58 4.35
C LYS A 4 10.87 13.08 3.76
N ILE A 5 10.09 12.18 3.17
CA ILE A 5 8.73 12.51 2.75
C ILE A 5 7.87 12.63 4.01
N THR A 6 7.16 13.74 4.10
CA THR A 6 6.23 14.01 5.20
C THR A 6 4.81 13.52 4.86
N ALA A 7 3.96 13.34 5.88
CA ALA A 7 2.54 13.04 5.69
C ALA A 7 1.85 14.09 4.80
N SER A 8 2.20 15.37 4.97
CA SER A 8 1.70 16.46 4.11
C SER A 8 2.09 16.28 2.65
N THR A 9 3.35 15.89 2.37
CA THR A 9 3.80 15.63 0.99
C THR A 9 3.06 14.45 0.37
N LEU A 10 2.88 13.37 1.13
CA LEU A 10 2.15 12.18 0.70
C LEU A 10 0.68 12.54 0.37
N ARG A 11 -0.01 13.22 1.29
CA ARG A 11 -1.40 13.67 1.07
C ARG A 11 -1.51 14.59 -0.13
N LYS A 12 -0.60 15.56 -0.30
CA LYS A 12 -0.57 16.42 -1.50
C LYS A 12 -0.46 15.61 -2.77
N SER A 13 0.38 14.58 -2.80
CA SER A 13 0.49 13.68 -3.97
C SER A 13 -0.84 12.99 -4.27
N ILE A 14 -1.55 12.49 -3.25
CA ILE A 14 -2.88 11.88 -3.42
C ILE A 14 -3.87 12.88 -4.03
N LEU A 15 -3.90 14.11 -3.53
CA LEU A 15 -4.80 15.16 -3.99
C LEU A 15 -4.46 15.69 -5.41
N THR A 16 -3.30 15.36 -5.98
CA THR A 16 -2.99 15.65 -7.39
C THR A 16 -3.67 14.69 -8.36
N VAL A 17 -4.15 13.55 -7.88
CA VAL A 17 -4.89 12.60 -8.72
C VAL A 17 -6.27 13.19 -9.04
N PRO A 18 -6.63 13.31 -10.34
CA PRO A 18 -7.93 13.87 -10.71
C PRO A 18 -9.09 13.15 -10.04
N GLY A 19 -9.97 13.92 -9.38
CA GLY A 19 -11.13 13.41 -8.67
C GLY A 19 -10.89 13.04 -7.21
N MET A 20 -9.63 13.04 -6.72
CA MET A 20 -9.36 12.82 -5.30
C MET A 20 -9.59 14.07 -4.45
N ASP A 21 -9.60 15.25 -5.04
CA ASP A 21 -9.86 16.54 -4.40
C ASP A 21 -11.32 16.71 -3.94
N CYS A 22 -12.26 15.91 -4.43
CA CYS A 22 -13.65 15.91 -3.97
C CYS A 22 -13.87 15.15 -2.64
N TRP A 23 -12.84 14.42 -2.14
CA TRP A 23 -12.95 13.60 -0.95
C TRP A 23 -12.33 14.29 0.27
N ARG A 24 -13.16 14.92 1.10
CA ARG A 24 -12.71 15.55 2.35
C ARG A 24 -12.14 14.55 3.35
N GLU A 25 -12.59 13.30 3.26
CA GLU A 25 -12.15 12.18 4.09
C GLU A 25 -10.65 11.87 3.90
N VAL A 26 -10.06 12.25 2.78
CA VAL A 26 -8.61 12.11 2.54
C VAL A 26 -7.78 12.86 3.59
N GLU A 27 -8.26 14.02 4.08
CA GLU A 27 -7.57 14.75 5.13
C GLU A 27 -7.58 14.01 6.47
N GLU A 28 -8.65 13.29 6.76
CA GLU A 28 -8.77 12.48 7.98
C GLU A 28 -7.98 11.18 7.90
N LEU A 29 -8.01 10.51 6.75
CA LEU A 29 -7.32 9.24 6.54
C LEU A 29 -5.80 9.40 6.40
N PHE A 30 -5.33 10.58 5.96
CA PHE A 30 -3.91 10.92 5.80
C PHE A 30 -3.57 12.21 6.55
N PRO A 31 -3.62 12.20 7.90
CA PRO A 31 -3.47 13.42 8.70
C PRO A 31 -2.06 14.01 8.64
N ASP A 32 -1.96 15.34 8.65
CA ASP A 32 -0.68 16.08 8.68
C ASP A 32 0.02 16.07 10.03
N SER A 33 -0.65 15.61 11.07
CA SER A 33 -0.19 15.71 12.46
C SER A 33 1.06 14.87 12.77
N GLN A 34 1.54 14.09 11.83
CA GLN A 34 2.76 13.30 11.96
C GLN A 34 3.83 13.88 11.03
N ASP A 35 4.93 14.38 11.60
CA ASP A 35 6.12 14.82 10.85
C ASP A 35 6.74 13.70 10.01
N ASN A 36 6.46 12.45 10.33
CA ASN A 36 6.91 11.27 9.61
C ASN A 36 5.72 10.44 9.14
N ILE A 37 5.78 9.98 7.88
CA ILE A 37 4.85 8.95 7.38
C ILE A 37 5.12 7.62 8.06
N ARG A 38 4.14 6.74 8.09
CA ARG A 38 4.28 5.37 8.58
C ARG A 38 5.47 4.69 7.89
N LEU A 39 6.22 3.91 8.64
CA LEU A 39 7.42 3.24 8.13
C LEU A 39 7.10 2.27 6.98
N ASP A 40 5.98 1.58 7.08
CA ASP A 40 5.50 0.65 6.05
C ASP A 40 5.16 1.32 4.72
N TRP A 41 4.72 2.59 4.72
CA TRP A 41 4.52 3.37 3.50
C TRP A 41 5.83 3.81 2.83
N GLN A 42 6.95 3.77 3.56
CA GLN A 42 8.27 4.15 3.05
C GLN A 42 8.97 2.99 2.31
N LEU A 43 8.43 1.78 2.33
CA LEU A 43 9.04 0.61 1.72
C LEU A 43 9.49 0.81 0.26
N PRO A 44 8.70 1.46 -0.62
CA PRO A 44 9.16 1.72 -1.98
C PRO A 44 10.41 2.62 -2.04
N GLY A 45 10.47 3.64 -1.19
CA GLY A 45 11.65 4.53 -1.12
C GLY A 45 12.89 3.81 -0.62
N ILE A 46 12.74 3.03 0.45
CA ILE A 46 13.84 2.24 1.04
C ILE A 46 14.38 1.24 0.02
N ALA A 47 13.50 0.51 -0.66
CA ALA A 47 13.91 -0.48 -1.66
C ALA A 47 14.56 0.17 -2.90
N SER A 48 14.06 1.33 -3.35
CA SER A 48 14.67 2.08 -4.45
C SER A 48 16.12 2.43 -4.13
N VAL A 49 16.38 3.01 -2.95
CA VAL A 49 17.74 3.34 -2.51
C VAL A 49 18.62 2.09 -2.38
N ALA A 50 18.08 1.00 -1.84
CA ALA A 50 18.82 -0.25 -1.68
C ALA A 50 19.33 -0.85 -3.00
N VAL A 51 18.65 -0.56 -4.12
CA VAL A 51 19.06 -1.02 -5.46
C VAL A 51 19.81 0.05 -6.27
N GLY A 52 20.14 1.19 -5.66
CA GLY A 52 20.89 2.28 -6.31
C GLY A 52 20.03 3.33 -7.00
N GLY A 53 18.72 3.32 -6.79
CA GLY A 53 17.79 4.34 -7.25
C GLY A 53 17.70 5.54 -6.30
N ASP A 54 16.73 6.42 -6.54
CA ASP A 54 16.53 7.64 -5.78
C ASP A 54 15.20 7.60 -5.01
N TYR A 55 15.24 7.99 -3.72
CA TYR A 55 14.10 7.98 -2.82
C TYR A 55 12.99 8.93 -3.26
N THR A 56 13.36 10.12 -3.75
CA THR A 56 12.37 11.16 -4.11
C THR A 56 11.68 10.88 -5.42
N THR A 57 12.36 10.24 -6.36
CA THR A 57 11.82 9.83 -7.67
C THR A 57 10.66 8.87 -7.53
N VAL A 58 10.66 8.03 -6.50
CA VAL A 58 9.61 7.04 -6.23
C VAL A 58 8.59 7.49 -5.19
N SER A 59 8.62 8.76 -4.78
CA SER A 59 7.68 9.29 -3.79
C SER A 59 6.21 9.11 -4.15
N PRO A 60 5.77 9.20 -5.42
CA PRO A 60 4.38 8.90 -5.75
C PRO A 60 4.02 7.42 -5.49
N ALA A 61 4.99 6.50 -5.58
CA ALA A 61 4.74 5.10 -5.27
C ALA A 61 4.51 4.84 -3.77
N MET A 62 5.09 5.64 -2.89
CA MET A 62 4.77 5.58 -1.46
C MET A 62 3.33 6.02 -1.21
N ALA A 63 2.88 7.08 -1.88
CA ALA A 63 1.48 7.51 -1.82
C ALA A 63 0.53 6.45 -2.43
N ALA A 64 0.95 5.79 -3.51
CA ALA A 64 0.21 4.69 -4.11
C ALA A 64 0.02 3.51 -3.15
N LEU A 65 1.10 3.09 -2.49
CA LEU A 65 1.07 2.01 -1.50
C LEU A 65 0.17 2.37 -0.32
N ALA A 66 0.26 3.62 0.18
CA ALA A 66 -0.59 4.14 1.25
C ALA A 66 -2.07 4.16 0.85
N CYS A 67 -2.40 4.63 -0.36
CA CYS A 67 -3.77 4.61 -0.87
C CYS A 67 -4.36 3.20 -0.89
N VAL A 68 -3.62 2.23 -1.43
CA VAL A 68 -4.12 0.85 -1.52
C VAL A 68 -4.22 0.22 -0.13
N GLN A 69 -3.28 0.46 0.78
CA GLN A 69 -3.40 -0.04 2.16
C GLN A 69 -4.63 0.54 2.85
N VAL A 70 -4.84 1.85 2.77
CA VAL A 70 -6.03 2.47 3.39
C VAL A 70 -7.31 1.94 2.75
N SER A 71 -7.34 1.74 1.43
CA SER A 71 -8.51 1.13 0.77
C SER A 71 -8.82 -0.28 1.30
N ILE A 72 -7.79 -1.08 1.56
CA ILE A 72 -7.91 -2.42 2.14
C ILE A 72 -8.46 -2.32 3.57
N ILE A 73 -7.90 -1.44 4.41
CA ILE A 73 -8.35 -1.23 5.79
C ILE A 73 -9.83 -0.81 5.83
N LEU A 74 -10.24 0.11 4.95
CA LEU A 74 -11.64 0.55 4.89
C LEU A 74 -12.60 -0.60 4.57
N VAL A 75 -12.20 -1.53 3.71
CA VAL A 75 -13.01 -2.71 3.36
C VAL A 75 -13.00 -3.73 4.49
N ASP A 76 -11.82 -3.96 5.09
CA ASP A 76 -11.61 -4.87 6.22
C ASP A 76 -12.50 -4.46 7.40
N ASP A 77 -12.43 -3.19 7.82
CA ASP A 77 -13.25 -2.63 8.90
C ASP A 77 -14.76 -2.80 8.65
N MET A 78 -15.21 -2.74 7.38
CA MET A 78 -16.61 -2.97 7.03
C MET A 78 -17.01 -4.44 7.11
N LEU A 79 -16.11 -5.36 6.75
CA LEU A 79 -16.36 -6.81 6.79
C LEU A 79 -16.34 -7.34 8.22
N ASP A 80 -15.46 -6.81 9.06
CA ASP A 80 -15.29 -7.21 10.45
C ASP A 80 -16.22 -6.44 11.41
N GLU A 81 -17.06 -5.53 10.88
CA GLU A 81 -17.93 -4.65 11.66
C GLU A 81 -17.17 -3.89 12.76
N GLU A 82 -15.93 -3.45 12.43
CA GLU A 82 -15.01 -2.82 13.40
C GLU A 82 -15.68 -1.61 14.06
N PRO A 83 -15.81 -1.56 15.41
CA PRO A 83 -16.57 -0.52 16.12
C PRO A 83 -16.06 0.91 15.88
N GLU A 84 -14.75 1.08 15.65
CA GLU A 84 -14.13 2.37 15.36
C GLU A 84 -13.91 2.61 13.86
N GLY A 85 -14.40 1.69 13.01
CA GLY A 85 -14.26 1.75 11.56
C GLY A 85 -14.82 3.03 10.96
N ALA A 86 -14.15 3.53 9.92
CA ALA A 86 -14.52 4.77 9.24
C ALA A 86 -15.96 4.74 8.67
N HIS A 87 -16.47 3.54 8.38
CA HIS A 87 -17.83 3.35 7.85
C HIS A 87 -18.95 3.80 8.80
N HIS A 88 -18.69 3.86 10.11
CA HIS A 88 -19.65 4.43 11.08
C HIS A 88 -19.77 5.96 10.96
N ARG A 89 -18.69 6.63 10.55
CA ARG A 89 -18.68 8.11 10.39
C ARG A 89 -19.10 8.53 8.98
N PHE A 90 -18.64 7.81 7.96
CA PHE A 90 -18.85 8.18 6.56
C PHE A 90 -20.08 7.53 5.94
N GLY A 91 -20.56 6.43 6.53
CA GLY A 91 -21.58 5.53 5.96
C GLY A 91 -20.97 4.48 5.04
N ILE A 92 -21.48 3.24 5.10
CA ILE A 92 -20.95 2.07 4.38
C ILE A 92 -20.78 2.32 2.88
N GLY A 93 -21.82 2.81 2.21
CA GLY A 93 -21.78 3.04 0.75
C GLY A 93 -20.72 4.08 0.34
N ARG A 94 -20.56 5.14 1.14
CA ARG A 94 -19.55 6.17 0.89
C ARG A 94 -18.14 5.63 1.15
N THR A 95 -17.95 4.88 2.22
CA THR A 95 -16.67 4.24 2.55
C THR A 95 -16.24 3.25 1.47
N ALA A 96 -17.15 2.41 0.97
CA ALA A 96 -16.87 1.48 -0.12
C ALA A 96 -16.47 2.22 -1.41
N ASN A 97 -17.16 3.32 -1.75
CA ASN A 97 -16.81 4.13 -2.93
C ASN A 97 -15.45 4.84 -2.76
N LEU A 98 -15.13 5.31 -1.55
CA LEU A 98 -13.82 5.91 -1.25
C LEU A 98 -12.70 4.85 -1.34
N ALA A 99 -12.93 3.64 -0.84
CA ALA A 99 -11.99 2.53 -0.98
C ALA A 99 -11.68 2.24 -2.46
N LEU A 100 -12.71 2.18 -3.31
CA LEU A 100 -12.54 2.03 -4.76
C LEU A 100 -11.73 3.18 -5.38
N ALA A 101 -12.02 4.44 -4.98
CA ALA A 101 -11.30 5.61 -5.47
C ALA A 101 -9.82 5.58 -5.06
N LEU A 102 -9.51 5.24 -3.81
CA LEU A 102 -8.14 5.11 -3.31
C LEU A 102 -7.37 4.00 -4.03
N GLN A 103 -8.01 2.87 -4.29
CA GLN A 103 -7.41 1.78 -5.05
C GLN A 103 -7.04 2.22 -6.47
N ALA A 104 -7.94 2.91 -7.16
CA ALA A 104 -7.70 3.44 -8.51
C ALA A 104 -6.61 4.53 -8.49
N ALA A 105 -6.63 5.42 -7.49
CA ALA A 105 -5.61 6.45 -7.32
C ALA A 105 -4.20 5.87 -7.18
N GLY A 106 -4.05 4.70 -6.54
CA GLY A 106 -2.77 4.02 -6.42
C GLY A 106 -2.12 3.74 -7.79
N ALA A 107 -2.87 3.24 -8.77
CA ALA A 107 -2.36 3.00 -10.11
C ALA A 107 -1.95 4.29 -10.83
N VAL A 108 -2.74 5.36 -10.69
CA VAL A 108 -2.44 6.69 -11.26
C VAL A 108 -1.17 7.28 -10.66
N LEU A 109 -0.98 7.13 -9.34
CA LEU A 109 0.22 7.60 -8.66
C LEU A 109 1.49 6.87 -9.11
N ILE A 110 1.42 5.56 -9.37
CA ILE A 110 2.55 4.83 -9.95
C ILE A 110 2.95 5.42 -11.31
N ASP A 111 1.97 5.79 -12.15
CA ASP A 111 2.24 6.39 -13.46
C ASP A 111 2.88 7.78 -13.38
N GLN A 112 2.72 8.49 -12.27
CA GLN A 112 3.39 9.77 -12.01
C GLN A 112 4.89 9.64 -11.66
N CYS A 113 5.40 8.43 -11.37
CA CYS A 113 6.82 8.22 -11.10
C CYS A 113 7.67 8.54 -12.35
N LYS A 114 8.71 9.36 -12.18
CA LYS A 114 9.57 9.81 -13.29
C LYS A 114 10.63 8.77 -13.66
N VAL A 115 10.18 7.58 -14.05
CA VAL A 115 11.01 6.44 -14.46
C VAL A 115 10.50 5.87 -15.79
N ALA A 116 11.23 4.92 -16.37
CA ALA A 116 10.87 4.30 -17.65
C ALA A 116 9.48 3.63 -17.60
N ALA A 117 8.70 3.76 -18.69
CA ALA A 117 7.34 3.23 -18.77
C ALA A 117 7.23 1.71 -18.44
N PRO A 118 8.16 0.84 -18.89
CA PRO A 118 8.11 -0.57 -18.51
C PRO A 118 8.20 -0.81 -17.00
N ASN A 119 9.00 0.00 -16.29
CA ASN A 119 9.15 -0.10 -14.83
C ASN A 119 7.87 0.34 -14.13
N ARG A 120 7.22 1.43 -14.59
CA ARG A 120 5.91 1.86 -14.07
C ARG A 120 4.84 0.80 -14.28
N ALA A 121 4.78 0.23 -15.50
CA ALA A 121 3.82 -0.83 -15.82
C ALA A 121 4.01 -2.06 -14.91
N ALA A 122 5.26 -2.49 -14.69
CA ALA A 122 5.57 -3.61 -13.80
C ALA A 122 5.18 -3.29 -12.34
N ALA A 123 5.47 -2.08 -11.86
CA ALA A 123 5.12 -1.63 -10.51
C ALA A 123 3.59 -1.55 -10.31
N ALA A 124 2.85 -1.01 -11.29
CA ALA A 124 1.39 -0.97 -11.26
C ALA A 124 0.79 -2.38 -11.27
N HIS A 125 1.36 -3.31 -12.07
CA HIS A 125 0.96 -4.70 -12.06
C HIS A 125 1.18 -5.35 -10.68
N ALA A 126 2.35 -5.12 -10.06
CA ALA A 126 2.65 -5.62 -8.72
C ALA A 126 1.64 -5.08 -7.67
N LEU A 127 1.32 -3.78 -7.71
CA LEU A 127 0.34 -3.16 -6.82
C LEU A 127 -1.06 -3.80 -6.95
N ASN A 128 -1.54 -3.99 -8.17
CA ASN A 128 -2.84 -4.62 -8.41
C ASN A 128 -2.85 -6.11 -8.00
N ARG A 129 -1.75 -6.84 -8.25
CA ARG A 129 -1.59 -8.24 -7.80
C ARG A 129 -1.66 -8.34 -6.28
N MET A 130 -1.03 -7.41 -5.55
CA MET A 130 -1.11 -7.33 -4.09
C MET A 130 -2.56 -7.11 -3.63
N ALA A 131 -3.25 -6.12 -4.18
CA ALA A 131 -4.62 -5.84 -3.81
C ALA A 131 -5.54 -7.06 -4.01
N LEU A 132 -5.37 -7.77 -5.14
CA LEU A 132 -6.12 -9.00 -5.41
C LEU A 132 -5.77 -10.12 -4.42
N ALA A 133 -4.48 -10.31 -4.11
CA ALA A 133 -4.03 -11.32 -3.16
C ALA A 133 -4.58 -11.04 -1.76
N THR A 134 -4.51 -9.78 -1.31
CA THR A 134 -5.05 -9.37 0.00
C THR A 134 -6.56 -9.56 0.07
N ALA A 135 -7.31 -9.19 -0.98
CA ALA A 135 -8.76 -9.41 -1.02
C ALA A 135 -9.12 -10.91 -0.95
N ALA A 136 -8.35 -11.77 -1.64
CA ALA A 136 -8.53 -13.22 -1.53
C ALA A 136 -8.15 -13.75 -0.13
N GLY A 137 -7.12 -13.17 0.50
CA GLY A 137 -6.73 -13.47 1.88
C GLY A 137 -7.79 -13.07 2.89
N GLN A 138 -8.44 -11.93 2.68
CA GLN A 138 -9.58 -11.48 3.51
C GLN A 138 -10.76 -12.45 3.41
N GLU A 139 -11.04 -12.98 2.24
CA GLU A 139 -12.09 -14.01 2.06
C GLU A 139 -11.76 -15.30 2.83
N LEU A 140 -10.47 -15.62 3.03
CA LEU A 140 -10.06 -16.73 3.89
C LEU A 140 -10.24 -16.38 5.38
N ASP A 141 -9.93 -15.17 5.77
CA ASP A 141 -10.03 -14.66 7.14
C ASP A 141 -11.48 -14.67 7.63
N VAL A 142 -12.40 -14.18 6.83
CA VAL A 142 -13.86 -14.17 7.13
C VAL A 142 -14.40 -15.59 7.41
N ARG A 143 -13.79 -16.65 6.87
CA ARG A 143 -14.16 -18.04 7.16
C ARG A 143 -13.84 -18.45 8.60
N ASN A 144 -13.03 -17.70 9.29
CA ASN A 144 -12.65 -17.87 10.68
C ASN A 144 -12.26 -19.31 11.05
N LEU A 145 -11.37 -19.90 10.26
CA LEU A 145 -10.87 -21.25 10.47
C LEU A 145 -9.83 -21.22 11.61
N GLY A 146 -10.09 -21.97 12.68
CA GLY A 146 -9.19 -22.04 13.84
C GLY A 146 -7.90 -22.82 13.55
N GLY A 147 -6.88 -22.61 14.41
CA GLY A 147 -5.61 -23.33 14.41
C GLY A 147 -4.45 -22.56 13.79
N GLU A 148 -3.23 -22.89 14.24
CA GLU A 148 -2.01 -22.18 13.86
C GLU A 148 -1.74 -22.22 12.33
N GLU A 149 -1.96 -23.35 11.68
CA GLU A 149 -1.75 -23.49 10.24
C GLU A 149 -2.67 -22.56 9.44
N ASN A 150 -3.95 -22.49 9.81
CA ASN A 150 -4.91 -21.58 9.18
C ASN A 150 -4.55 -20.11 9.45
N TYR A 151 -4.12 -19.77 10.66
CA TYR A 151 -3.62 -18.43 10.98
C TYR A 151 -2.49 -18.03 10.04
N TRP A 152 -1.46 -18.87 9.89
CA TRP A 152 -0.35 -18.57 8.99
C TRP A 152 -0.75 -18.55 7.51
N GLN A 153 -1.75 -19.33 7.13
CA GLN A 153 -2.30 -19.27 5.78
C GLN A 153 -2.94 -17.90 5.52
N VAL A 154 -3.74 -17.39 6.46
CA VAL A 154 -4.35 -16.05 6.37
C VAL A 154 -3.28 -14.97 6.36
N VAL A 155 -2.32 -15.01 7.28
CA VAL A 155 -1.20 -14.05 7.34
C VAL A 155 -0.48 -13.95 5.98
N ARG A 156 -0.13 -15.09 5.38
CA ARG A 156 0.56 -15.15 4.09
C ARG A 156 -0.29 -14.66 2.93
N ALA A 157 -1.60 -14.84 2.99
CA ALA A 157 -2.50 -14.40 1.93
C ALA A 157 -2.94 -12.93 2.08
N LYS A 158 -3.23 -12.46 3.31
CA LYS A 158 -3.78 -11.15 3.61
C LYS A 158 -2.71 -10.10 3.88
N SER A 159 -1.73 -10.40 4.77
CA SER A 159 -0.84 -9.38 5.34
C SER A 159 0.51 -9.28 4.62
N THR A 160 1.17 -10.41 4.35
CA THR A 160 2.54 -10.39 3.80
C THR A 160 2.66 -9.83 2.39
N PRO A 161 1.64 -9.93 1.48
CA PRO A 161 1.74 -9.36 0.15
C PRO A 161 1.99 -7.85 0.15
N PHE A 162 1.48 -7.13 1.13
CA PHE A 162 1.71 -5.70 1.28
C PHE A 162 3.19 -5.36 1.43
N TYR A 163 3.88 -6.00 2.37
CA TYR A 163 5.31 -5.76 2.62
C TYR A 163 6.18 -6.22 1.46
N GLY A 164 5.89 -7.38 0.90
CA GLY A 164 6.57 -7.91 -0.29
C GLY A 164 6.45 -6.94 -1.46
N THR A 165 5.25 -6.51 -1.77
CA THR A 165 4.99 -5.61 -2.90
C THR A 165 5.56 -4.22 -2.69
N GLY A 166 5.53 -3.69 -1.46
CA GLY A 166 6.15 -2.40 -1.15
C GLY A 166 7.63 -2.36 -1.54
N LEU A 167 8.39 -3.42 -1.19
CA LEU A 167 9.80 -3.54 -1.57
C LEU A 167 9.99 -3.84 -3.06
N GLU A 168 9.14 -4.68 -3.67
CA GLU A 168 9.19 -4.99 -5.11
C GLU A 168 8.99 -3.74 -5.96
N ILE A 169 7.97 -2.95 -5.66
CA ILE A 169 7.67 -1.69 -6.38
C ILE A 169 8.86 -0.75 -6.33
N GLY A 170 9.42 -0.55 -5.13
CA GLY A 170 10.58 0.31 -4.96
C GLY A 170 11.80 -0.16 -5.77
N ALA A 171 12.07 -1.45 -5.78
CA ALA A 171 13.15 -2.03 -6.56
C ALA A 171 12.93 -1.87 -8.07
N LEU A 172 11.72 -2.16 -8.57
CA LEU A 172 11.36 -1.98 -9.99
C LEU A 172 11.53 -0.53 -10.43
N LEU A 173 11.01 0.42 -9.66
CA LEU A 173 11.10 1.84 -9.95
C LEU A 173 12.52 2.39 -9.76
N GLY A 174 13.33 1.80 -8.87
CA GLY A 174 14.74 2.08 -8.69
C GLY A 174 15.64 1.53 -9.80
N GLY A 175 15.08 0.82 -10.78
CA GLY A 175 15.81 0.30 -11.94
C GLY A 175 16.40 -1.10 -11.75
N ALA A 176 16.00 -1.83 -10.72
CA ALA A 176 16.44 -3.21 -10.52
C ALA A 176 15.96 -4.16 -11.64
N SER A 177 16.72 -5.21 -11.86
CA SER A 177 16.26 -6.31 -12.72
C SER A 177 15.05 -7.02 -12.12
N PRO A 178 14.20 -7.68 -12.93
CA PRO A 178 13.07 -8.46 -12.42
C PRO A 178 13.47 -9.50 -11.38
N LYS A 179 14.65 -10.11 -11.52
CA LYS A 179 15.19 -11.07 -10.55
C LYS A 179 15.48 -10.42 -9.20
N MET A 180 16.07 -9.22 -9.19
CA MET A 180 16.34 -8.47 -7.97
C MET A 180 15.05 -7.98 -7.32
N ALA A 181 14.07 -7.51 -8.10
CA ALA A 181 12.76 -7.12 -7.60
C ALA A 181 12.05 -8.30 -6.91
N GLN A 182 12.16 -9.52 -7.46
CA GLN A 182 11.64 -10.73 -6.81
C GLN A 182 12.36 -11.06 -5.50
N VAL A 183 13.66 -10.84 -5.41
CA VAL A 183 14.41 -11.00 -4.14
C VAL A 183 13.89 -10.01 -3.11
N MET A 184 13.69 -8.75 -3.48
CA MET A 184 13.15 -7.72 -2.60
C MET A 184 11.72 -8.05 -2.14
N TYR A 185 10.88 -8.57 -3.04
CA TYR A 185 9.57 -9.11 -2.68
C TYR A 185 9.67 -10.18 -1.58
N ASN A 186 10.55 -11.17 -1.77
CA ASN A 186 10.71 -12.25 -0.79
C ASN A 186 11.20 -11.74 0.57
N VAL A 187 12.11 -10.75 0.58
CA VAL A 187 12.54 -10.09 1.83
C VAL A 187 11.35 -9.43 2.53
N GLY A 188 10.50 -8.73 1.78
CA GLY A 188 9.31 -8.09 2.32
C GLY A 188 8.29 -9.09 2.87
N VAL A 189 8.10 -10.22 2.21
CA VAL A 189 7.23 -11.31 2.73
C VAL A 189 7.73 -11.83 4.07
N LEU A 190 9.03 -12.14 4.18
CA LEU A 190 9.63 -12.59 5.45
C LEU A 190 9.53 -11.52 6.55
N PHE A 191 9.70 -10.25 6.20
CA PHE A 191 9.49 -9.13 7.13
C PHE A 191 8.03 -9.06 7.60
N GLY A 192 7.08 -9.21 6.66
CA GLY A 192 5.64 -9.26 6.97
C GLY A 192 5.27 -10.42 7.88
N GLU A 193 5.82 -11.63 7.67
CA GLU A 193 5.63 -12.76 8.60
C GLU A 193 6.19 -12.44 9.99
N ALA A 194 7.39 -11.86 10.07
CA ALA A 194 8.02 -11.52 11.36
C ALA A 194 7.20 -10.52 12.19
N ILE A 195 6.54 -9.55 11.56
CA ILE A 195 5.67 -8.57 12.24
C ILE A 195 4.45 -9.24 12.86
N GLN A 196 3.96 -10.35 12.31
CA GLN A 196 2.75 -11.03 12.80
C GLN A 196 3.03 -11.97 13.98
N ILE A 197 4.29 -12.12 14.39
CA ILE A 197 4.68 -12.94 15.57
C ILE A 197 4.43 -12.17 16.88
N TYR A 198 4.36 -10.84 16.83
CA TYR A 198 4.19 -9.92 17.96
C TYR A 198 2.81 -9.29 17.97
#